data_c74cca62772632e14fcf6dba92a1aa0f
#
_entry.id   c74cca62772632e14fcf6dba92a1aa0f
#
_cell.length_a   1.000
_cell.length_b   1.000
_cell.length_c   1.000
_cell.angle_alpha   90.00
_cell.angle_beta   90.00
_cell.angle_gamma   90.00
#
_symmetry.space_group_name_H-M   'P 1'
#
loop_
_entity.id
_entity.type
_entity.pdbx_description
1 polymer ?
#
loop_
_entity_poly.entity_id
_entity_poly.type
_entity_poly.pdbx_seq_one_letter_code
_entity_poly.pdbx_strand_id
1 'polypeptide(L)'
;MSIRKVLKFGDPFLREKAKEVHKVSKKIQDLVTDLLDTMYAENGVGLAAPQIGENYRVFVVDVSTGDQPLNPMVFINPKIIKKSGATISNEGCLSFPEAYTEVRRYSDVMIKAMDRKGRSFVLEAHDGSLLARCIQHENDHLDGILFVDHALNRFDAEETLKEHNLPDLQLDKMLDEPELQAKIEELLEQIDTTEETEEQDEDDK
;
A
#
# COMPACT_ATOMS: atom_id res chain seq x y z
N MET A 1 6.31 -26.03 0.88
CA MET A 1 6.39 -25.11 2.03
C MET A 1 7.82 -24.57 2.08
N SER A 2 7.98 -23.32 1.69
CA SER A 2 9.29 -22.67 1.80
C SER A 2 9.12 -21.23 2.24
N ILE A 3 9.81 -20.86 3.32
CA ILE A 3 9.98 -19.48 3.70
C ILE A 3 10.83 -18.82 2.61
N ARG A 4 10.30 -17.77 2.00
CA ARG A 4 10.94 -17.03 0.91
C ARG A 4 11.66 -15.81 1.47
N LYS A 5 12.71 -15.38 0.78
CA LYS A 5 13.37 -14.12 1.11
C LYS A 5 12.45 -12.95 0.73
N VAL A 6 12.18 -12.05 1.66
CA VAL A 6 11.46 -10.80 1.39
C VAL A 6 12.41 -9.78 0.77
N LEU A 7 12.05 -9.27 -0.40
CA LEU A 7 12.77 -8.21 -1.09
C LEU A 7 12.71 -6.92 -0.28
N LYS A 8 13.79 -6.17 -0.24
CA LYS A 8 13.88 -4.92 0.51
C LYS A 8 13.76 -3.72 -0.43
N PHE A 9 13.31 -2.60 0.12
CA PHE A 9 13.21 -1.33 -0.59
C PHE A 9 14.53 -0.99 -1.29
N GLY A 10 14.44 -0.49 -2.52
CA GLY A 10 15.57 -0.35 -3.44
C GLY A 10 15.62 -1.45 -4.50
N ASP A 11 14.99 -2.60 -4.28
CA ASP A 11 14.84 -3.61 -5.34
C ASP A 11 13.78 -3.11 -6.36
N PRO A 12 14.15 -2.96 -7.65
CA PRO A 12 13.24 -2.41 -8.67
C PRO A 12 11.98 -3.27 -8.87
N PHE A 13 12.04 -4.55 -8.55
CA PHE A 13 10.90 -5.47 -8.66
C PHE A 13 9.70 -5.02 -7.81
N LEU A 14 9.94 -4.35 -6.67
CA LEU A 14 8.87 -3.82 -5.82
C LEU A 14 8.09 -2.66 -6.48
N ARG A 15 8.61 -2.09 -7.55
CA ARG A 15 7.95 -1.02 -8.33
C ARG A 15 7.27 -1.54 -9.60
N GLU A 16 7.37 -2.84 -9.87
CA GLU A 16 6.70 -3.43 -11.02
C GLU A 16 5.21 -3.65 -10.76
N LYS A 17 4.40 -3.45 -11.81
CA LYS A 17 2.99 -3.81 -11.76
C LYS A 17 2.80 -5.31 -11.93
N ALA A 18 2.14 -5.94 -10.96
CA ALA A 18 1.89 -7.38 -10.96
C ALA A 18 0.86 -7.82 -12.01
N LYS A 19 1.06 -9.01 -12.56
CA LYS A 19 0.25 -9.61 -13.63
C LYS A 19 -0.95 -10.37 -13.06
N GLU A 20 -2.06 -10.32 -13.78
CA GLU A 20 -3.25 -11.09 -13.41
C GLU A 20 -3.02 -12.61 -13.49
N VAL A 21 -3.66 -13.30 -12.57
CA VAL A 21 -3.72 -14.77 -12.53
C VAL A 21 -4.87 -15.23 -13.41
N HIS A 22 -4.58 -15.82 -14.56
CA HIS A 22 -5.62 -16.34 -15.45
C HIS A 22 -6.31 -17.60 -14.92
N LYS A 23 -5.59 -18.43 -14.15
CA LYS A 23 -6.11 -19.68 -13.58
C LYS A 23 -5.43 -19.96 -12.24
N VAL A 24 -6.22 -20.28 -11.22
CA VAL A 24 -5.73 -20.74 -9.91
C VAL A 24 -5.21 -22.18 -10.05
N SER A 25 -3.99 -22.29 -10.56
CA SER A 25 -3.28 -23.56 -10.76
C SER A 25 -2.60 -24.02 -9.45
N LYS A 26 -2.03 -25.23 -9.47
CA LYS A 26 -1.18 -25.72 -8.38
C LYS A 26 -0.05 -24.75 -8.06
N LYS A 27 0.61 -24.16 -9.08
CA LYS A 27 1.65 -23.13 -8.89
C LYS A 27 1.14 -21.94 -8.07
N ILE A 28 -0.06 -21.42 -8.33
CA ILE A 28 -0.64 -20.31 -7.57
C ILE A 28 -1.01 -20.74 -6.15
N GLN A 29 -1.49 -21.96 -5.98
CA GLN A 29 -1.80 -22.50 -4.63
C GLN A 29 -0.52 -22.70 -3.80
N ASP A 30 0.59 -23.10 -4.42
CA ASP A 30 1.91 -23.21 -3.78
C ASP A 30 2.46 -21.82 -3.42
N LEU A 31 2.32 -20.82 -4.32
CA LEU A 31 2.66 -19.44 -4.04
C LEU A 31 1.90 -18.90 -2.82
N VAL A 32 0.58 -19.14 -2.75
CA VAL A 32 -0.22 -18.76 -1.57
C VAL A 32 0.32 -19.41 -0.29
N THR A 33 0.76 -20.65 -0.36
CA THR A 33 1.37 -21.35 0.80
C THR A 33 2.68 -20.67 1.19
N ASP A 34 3.57 -20.41 0.22
CA ASP A 34 4.84 -19.74 0.46
C ASP A 34 4.64 -18.33 1.05
N LEU A 35 3.62 -17.59 0.58
CA LEU A 35 3.26 -16.28 1.13
C LEU A 35 2.84 -16.37 2.60
N LEU A 36 1.95 -17.30 2.94
CA LEU A 36 1.49 -17.48 4.32
C LEU A 36 2.63 -17.91 5.25
N ASP A 37 3.42 -18.90 4.82
CA ASP A 37 4.55 -19.40 5.61
C ASP A 37 5.59 -18.28 5.85
N THR A 38 5.87 -17.47 4.82
CA THR A 38 6.80 -16.33 4.91
C THR A 38 6.23 -15.22 5.80
N MET A 39 4.97 -14.83 5.59
CA MET A 39 4.29 -13.81 6.38
C MET A 39 4.36 -14.12 7.89
N TYR A 40 4.03 -15.35 8.27
CA TYR A 40 4.07 -15.75 9.68
C TYR A 40 5.50 -15.84 10.22
N ALA A 41 6.47 -16.32 9.43
CA ALA A 41 7.86 -16.37 9.84
C ALA A 41 8.47 -14.99 10.10
N GLU A 42 8.02 -13.99 9.35
CA GLU A 42 8.45 -12.59 9.47
C GLU A 42 7.57 -11.78 10.46
N ASN A 43 6.61 -12.41 11.16
CA ASN A 43 5.65 -11.76 12.05
C ASN A 43 4.82 -10.66 11.37
N GLY A 44 4.54 -10.82 10.08
CA GLY A 44 3.72 -9.89 9.30
C GLY A 44 2.22 -10.17 9.44
N VAL A 45 1.40 -9.16 9.16
CA VAL A 45 -0.06 -9.24 9.08
C VAL A 45 -0.57 -9.29 7.63
N GLY A 46 0.31 -9.03 6.67
CA GLY A 46 0.07 -9.09 5.23
C GLY A 46 1.36 -9.36 4.48
N LEU A 47 1.23 -9.91 3.27
CA LEU A 47 2.35 -10.11 2.35
C LEU A 47 1.85 -10.27 0.91
N ALA A 48 2.41 -9.49 0.00
CA ALA A 48 2.11 -9.55 -1.42
C ALA A 48 3.17 -10.32 -2.23
N ALA A 49 2.75 -10.96 -3.31
CA ALA A 49 3.63 -11.77 -4.15
C ALA A 49 4.85 -11.00 -4.70
N PRO A 50 4.76 -9.72 -5.11
CA PRO A 50 5.94 -8.95 -5.50
C PRO A 50 7.02 -8.88 -4.42
N GLN A 51 6.65 -8.86 -3.13
CA GLN A 51 7.62 -8.80 -2.04
C GLN A 51 8.49 -10.07 -1.90
N ILE A 52 8.09 -11.18 -2.48
CA ILE A 52 8.88 -12.41 -2.55
C ILE A 52 9.37 -12.74 -3.97
N GLY A 53 9.36 -11.74 -4.87
CA GLY A 53 9.89 -11.86 -6.23
C GLY A 53 8.97 -12.59 -7.21
N GLU A 54 7.66 -12.68 -6.93
CA GLU A 54 6.68 -13.32 -7.81
C GLU A 54 5.72 -12.28 -8.40
N ASN A 55 5.74 -12.13 -9.73
CA ASN A 55 4.98 -11.10 -10.45
C ASN A 55 3.53 -11.56 -10.73
N TYR A 56 2.75 -11.76 -9.66
CA TYR A 56 1.32 -12.12 -9.74
C TYR A 56 0.49 -11.23 -8.81
N ARG A 57 -0.74 -10.90 -9.26
CA ARG A 57 -1.72 -10.19 -8.41
C ARG A 57 -2.29 -11.13 -7.35
N VAL A 58 -1.49 -11.41 -6.32
CA VAL A 58 -1.82 -12.25 -5.18
C VAL A 58 -1.26 -11.62 -3.93
N PHE A 59 -2.07 -11.54 -2.88
CA PHE A 59 -1.60 -11.25 -1.53
C PHE A 59 -2.37 -12.04 -0.47
N VAL A 60 -1.82 -12.10 0.72
CA VAL A 60 -2.42 -12.73 1.90
C VAL A 60 -2.48 -11.75 3.05
N VAL A 61 -3.49 -11.89 3.91
CA VAL A 61 -3.67 -11.07 5.11
C VAL A 61 -4.15 -11.95 6.25
N ASP A 62 -3.59 -11.77 7.45
CA ASP A 62 -4.13 -12.31 8.69
C ASP A 62 -3.93 -11.25 9.80
N VAL A 63 -5.03 -10.66 10.23
CA VAL A 63 -5.06 -9.64 11.29
C VAL A 63 -5.46 -10.21 12.64
N SER A 64 -5.43 -11.53 12.81
CA SER A 64 -5.67 -12.18 14.09
C SER A 64 -4.61 -11.74 15.11
N THR A 65 -5.01 -11.48 16.35
CA THR A 65 -4.11 -11.01 17.39
C THR A 65 -4.20 -11.85 18.64
N GLY A 66 -3.09 -11.98 19.37
CA GLY A 66 -3.02 -12.69 20.65
C GLY A 66 -3.43 -14.18 20.51
N ASP A 67 -4.33 -14.62 21.41
CA ASP A 67 -4.79 -16.02 21.46
C ASP A 67 -5.91 -16.33 20.46
N GLN A 68 -6.22 -15.41 19.54
CA GLN A 68 -7.23 -15.68 18.50
C GLN A 68 -6.71 -16.74 17.53
N PRO A 69 -7.60 -17.66 17.07
CA PRO A 69 -7.21 -18.61 16.04
C PRO A 69 -6.85 -17.87 14.73
N LEU A 70 -5.81 -18.34 14.07
CA LEU A 70 -5.38 -17.80 12.77
C LEU A 70 -6.55 -17.84 11.77
N ASN A 71 -6.75 -16.73 11.07
CA ASN A 71 -7.79 -16.57 10.06
C ASN A 71 -7.25 -15.93 8.78
N PRO A 72 -6.32 -16.61 8.08
CA PRO A 72 -5.70 -16.06 6.90
C PRO A 72 -6.71 -15.91 5.75
N MET A 73 -6.68 -14.74 5.13
CA MET A 73 -7.44 -14.42 3.93
C MET A 73 -6.50 -14.37 2.72
N VAL A 74 -6.98 -14.88 1.59
CA VAL A 74 -6.24 -14.94 0.33
C VAL A 74 -6.96 -14.12 -0.71
N PHE A 75 -6.25 -13.22 -1.36
CA PHE A 75 -6.76 -12.32 -2.37
C PHE A 75 -6.02 -12.55 -3.69
N ILE A 76 -6.70 -13.14 -4.66
CA ILE A 76 -6.19 -13.37 -6.02
C ILE A 76 -6.94 -12.44 -6.98
N ASN A 77 -6.23 -11.70 -7.80
CA ASN A 77 -6.73 -10.64 -8.68
C ASN A 77 -7.65 -9.65 -7.93
N PRO A 78 -7.18 -9.08 -6.83
CA PRO A 78 -7.96 -8.14 -6.05
C PRO A 78 -8.23 -6.85 -6.84
N LYS A 79 -9.40 -6.27 -6.58
CA LYS A 79 -9.80 -4.95 -7.07
C LYS A 79 -10.60 -4.23 -5.99
N ILE A 80 -10.12 -3.10 -5.52
CA ILE A 80 -10.91 -2.21 -4.66
C ILE A 80 -12.01 -1.60 -5.53
N ILE A 81 -13.28 -1.85 -5.18
CA ILE A 81 -14.46 -1.45 -5.96
C ILE A 81 -15.21 -0.30 -5.32
N LYS A 82 -14.99 -0.03 -4.03
CA LYS A 82 -15.52 1.13 -3.31
C LYS A 82 -14.54 1.54 -2.22
N LYS A 83 -14.43 2.84 -1.98
CA LYS A 83 -13.61 3.43 -0.93
C LYS A 83 -14.22 4.74 -0.46
N SER A 84 -14.18 5.01 0.85
CA SER A 84 -14.71 6.23 1.46
C SER A 84 -14.03 6.55 2.79
N GLY A 85 -14.27 7.76 3.28
CA GLY A 85 -13.65 8.25 4.51
C GLY A 85 -12.14 8.38 4.43
N ALA A 86 -11.51 8.68 5.56
CA ALA A 86 -10.05 8.75 5.67
C ALA A 86 -9.62 8.41 7.10
N THR A 87 -8.49 7.74 7.21
CA THR A 87 -7.81 7.46 8.48
C THR A 87 -6.31 7.72 8.32
N ILE A 88 -5.68 8.13 9.41
CA ILE A 88 -4.22 8.31 9.48
C ILE A 88 -3.71 7.29 10.48
N SER A 89 -2.63 6.60 10.13
CA SER A 89 -2.00 5.62 11.01
C SER A 89 -0.52 5.46 10.68
N ASN A 90 0.24 5.07 11.68
CA ASN A 90 1.61 4.64 11.48
C ASN A 90 1.63 3.27 10.80
N GLU A 91 2.30 3.15 9.67
CA GLU A 91 2.47 1.90 8.92
C GLU A 91 3.95 1.54 8.80
N GLY A 92 4.22 0.23 8.80
CA GLY A 92 5.50 -0.36 8.44
C GLY A 92 5.28 -1.43 7.37
N CYS A 93 6.35 -1.95 6.82
CA CYS A 93 6.32 -2.96 5.77
C CYS A 93 7.48 -3.94 5.93
N LEU A 94 7.25 -5.23 5.67
CA LEU A 94 8.31 -6.25 5.71
C LEU A 94 9.44 -5.96 4.70
N SER A 95 9.16 -5.19 3.64
CA SER A 95 10.16 -4.69 2.70
C SER A 95 10.96 -3.48 3.20
N PHE A 96 10.59 -2.89 4.34
CA PHE A 96 11.21 -1.72 4.97
C PHE A 96 11.54 -2.03 6.44
N PRO A 97 12.64 -2.75 6.73
CA PRO A 97 12.96 -3.14 8.09
C PRO A 97 13.00 -1.95 9.03
N GLU A 98 12.24 -2.04 10.14
CA GLU A 98 12.20 -1.07 11.24
C GLU A 98 11.76 0.36 10.84
N ALA A 99 11.46 0.63 9.58
CA ALA A 99 11.01 1.94 9.09
C ALA A 99 9.48 2.05 9.16
N TYR A 100 8.99 3.10 9.82
CA TYR A 100 7.58 3.41 9.98
C TYR A 100 7.33 4.87 9.64
N THR A 101 6.17 5.16 9.03
CA THR A 101 5.74 6.55 8.80
C THR A 101 4.22 6.66 8.86
N GLU A 102 3.73 7.87 9.14
CA GLU A 102 2.30 8.16 9.09
C GLU A 102 1.82 8.24 7.66
N VAL A 103 0.79 7.46 7.36
CA VAL A 103 0.16 7.43 6.04
C VAL A 103 -1.35 7.67 6.13
N ARG A 104 -1.89 8.21 5.06
CA ARG A 104 -3.33 8.39 4.90
C ARG A 104 -3.91 7.24 4.09
N ARG A 105 -4.97 6.61 4.63
CA ARG A 105 -5.74 5.55 3.98
C ARG A 105 -7.22 5.89 3.95
N TYR A 106 -7.98 5.20 3.10
CA TYR A 106 -9.43 5.20 3.23
C TYR A 106 -9.85 4.41 4.47
N SER A 107 -10.81 4.93 5.25
CA SER A 107 -11.33 4.22 6.43
C SER A 107 -12.18 3.02 6.05
N ASP A 108 -12.91 3.12 4.92
CA ASP A 108 -13.81 2.09 4.45
C ASP A 108 -13.42 1.66 3.04
N VAL A 109 -13.29 0.36 2.85
CA VAL A 109 -12.98 -0.24 1.56
C VAL A 109 -13.85 -1.46 1.29
N MET A 110 -14.27 -1.61 0.04
CA MET A 110 -14.90 -2.82 -0.47
C MET A 110 -14.00 -3.39 -1.57
N ILE A 111 -13.58 -4.64 -1.40
CA ILE A 111 -12.68 -5.32 -2.33
C ILE A 111 -13.34 -6.58 -2.90
N LYS A 112 -13.19 -6.77 -4.21
CA LYS A 112 -13.55 -8.01 -4.90
C LYS A 112 -12.28 -8.77 -5.22
N ALA A 113 -12.26 -10.08 -4.96
CA ALA A 113 -11.11 -10.95 -5.27
C ALA A 113 -11.57 -12.39 -5.52
N MET A 114 -10.62 -13.27 -5.82
CA MET A 114 -10.83 -14.73 -5.76
C MET A 114 -10.09 -15.31 -4.54
N ASP A 115 -10.69 -16.33 -3.93
CA ASP A 115 -10.07 -17.11 -2.87
C ASP A 115 -9.06 -18.15 -3.43
N ARG A 116 -8.40 -18.90 -2.53
CA ARG A 116 -7.45 -19.98 -2.88
C ARG A 116 -8.07 -21.07 -3.77
N LYS A 117 -9.39 -21.21 -3.80
CA LYS A 117 -10.12 -22.18 -4.64
C LYS A 117 -10.57 -21.59 -5.98
N GLY A 118 -10.27 -20.30 -6.22
CA GLY A 118 -10.68 -19.57 -7.43
C GLY A 118 -12.15 -19.11 -7.40
N ARG A 119 -12.79 -19.09 -6.25
CA ARG A 119 -14.17 -18.61 -6.08
C ARG A 119 -14.14 -17.11 -5.82
N SER A 120 -14.94 -16.35 -6.56
CA SER A 120 -15.05 -14.91 -6.36
C SER A 120 -15.79 -14.60 -5.05
N PHE A 121 -15.31 -13.57 -4.35
CA PHE A 121 -15.96 -13.01 -3.17
C PHE A 121 -15.83 -11.49 -3.15
N VAL A 122 -16.64 -10.86 -2.32
CA VAL A 122 -16.54 -9.43 -1.97
C VAL A 122 -16.41 -9.34 -0.46
N LEU A 123 -15.51 -8.48 0.00
CA LEU A 123 -15.28 -8.22 1.42
C LEU A 123 -15.37 -6.71 1.66
N GLU A 124 -16.01 -6.33 2.75
CA GLU A 124 -16.03 -4.97 3.27
C GLU A 124 -15.19 -4.89 4.53
N ALA A 125 -14.41 -3.84 4.66
CA ALA A 125 -13.63 -3.52 5.86
C ALA A 125 -13.81 -2.03 6.18
N HIS A 126 -14.07 -1.71 7.45
CA HIS A 126 -14.59 -0.42 7.89
C HIS A 126 -13.76 0.20 9.00
N ASP A 127 -14.08 1.47 9.33
CA ASP A 127 -13.63 2.20 10.51
C ASP A 127 -12.11 2.36 10.63
N GLY A 128 -11.38 2.39 9.51
CA GLY A 128 -9.92 2.45 9.52
C GLY A 128 -9.27 1.27 10.23
N SER A 129 -9.99 0.14 10.33
CA SER A 129 -9.50 -1.08 10.98
C SER A 129 -8.18 -1.56 10.38
N LEU A 130 -7.43 -2.35 11.14
CA LEU A 130 -6.18 -2.94 10.65
C LEU A 130 -6.41 -3.70 9.34
N LEU A 131 -7.54 -4.41 9.21
CA LEU A 131 -7.91 -5.11 7.99
C LEU A 131 -8.10 -4.15 6.80
N ALA A 132 -8.82 -3.03 7.00
CA ALA A 132 -9.05 -2.05 5.94
C ALA A 132 -7.73 -1.43 5.44
N ARG A 133 -6.80 -1.14 6.35
CA ARG A 133 -5.48 -0.58 6.03
C ARG A 133 -4.57 -1.61 5.35
N CYS A 134 -4.51 -2.83 5.90
CA CYS A 134 -3.69 -3.92 5.36
C CYS A 134 -4.11 -4.29 3.94
N ILE A 135 -5.42 -4.41 3.66
CA ILE A 135 -5.93 -4.66 2.30
C ILE A 135 -5.43 -3.61 1.30
N GLN A 136 -5.44 -2.34 1.67
CA GLN A 136 -4.95 -1.25 0.81
C GLN A 136 -3.44 -1.36 0.62
N HIS A 137 -2.69 -1.58 1.69
CA HIS A 137 -1.23 -1.73 1.68
C HIS A 137 -0.79 -2.87 0.74
N GLU A 138 -1.38 -4.06 0.89
CA GLU A 138 -1.02 -5.21 0.06
C GLU A 138 -1.49 -5.05 -1.39
N ASN A 139 -2.64 -4.39 -1.60
CA ASN A 139 -3.10 -4.10 -2.97
C ASN A 139 -2.18 -3.10 -3.69
N ASP A 140 -1.62 -2.12 -2.98
CA ASP A 140 -0.67 -1.15 -3.53
C ASP A 140 0.60 -1.84 -4.03
N HIS A 141 1.14 -2.81 -3.29
CA HIS A 141 2.28 -3.62 -3.74
C HIS A 141 2.05 -4.28 -5.10
N LEU A 142 0.80 -4.65 -5.42
CA LEU A 142 0.47 -5.23 -6.72
C LEU A 142 0.48 -4.21 -7.87
N ASP A 143 0.43 -2.94 -7.55
CA ASP A 143 0.49 -1.84 -8.51
C ASP A 143 1.84 -1.10 -8.49
N GLY A 144 2.84 -1.64 -7.74
CA GLY A 144 4.18 -1.07 -7.58
C GLY A 144 4.21 0.19 -6.70
N ILE A 145 3.14 0.42 -5.92
CA ILE A 145 3.00 1.52 -4.98
C ILE A 145 3.46 1.04 -3.59
N LEU A 146 4.17 1.87 -2.87
CA LEU A 146 4.69 1.56 -1.55
C LEU A 146 4.09 2.52 -0.51
N PHE A 147 4.01 2.09 0.76
CA PHE A 147 3.35 2.89 1.79
C PHE A 147 3.96 4.29 1.98
N VAL A 148 5.26 4.44 1.73
CA VAL A 148 5.96 5.73 1.76
C VAL A 148 5.47 6.72 0.70
N ASP A 149 4.85 6.24 -0.38
CA ASP A 149 4.22 7.09 -1.41
C ASP A 149 2.93 7.77 -0.89
N HIS A 150 2.37 7.24 0.20
CA HIS A 150 1.20 7.76 0.91
C HIS A 150 1.56 8.49 2.22
N ALA A 151 2.85 8.70 2.49
CA ALA A 151 3.30 9.40 3.68
C ALA A 151 2.69 10.80 3.74
N LEU A 152 2.22 11.21 4.92
CA LEU A 152 1.68 12.56 5.15
C LEU A 152 2.76 13.61 4.99
N ASN A 153 3.97 13.31 5.46
CA ASN A 153 5.14 14.13 5.29
C ASN A 153 6.25 13.30 4.63
N ARG A 154 6.56 13.61 3.39
CA ARG A 154 7.60 12.90 2.64
C ARG A 154 9.00 13.16 3.15
N PHE A 155 9.26 14.31 3.74
CA PHE A 155 10.56 14.62 4.33
C PHE A 155 10.81 13.74 5.56
N ASP A 156 9.81 13.59 6.44
CA ASP A 156 9.91 12.72 7.61
C ASP A 156 10.08 11.25 7.19
N ALA A 157 9.38 10.83 6.14
CA ALA A 157 9.54 9.49 5.57
C ALA A 157 10.97 9.28 5.03
N GLU A 158 11.54 10.28 4.34
CA GLU A 158 12.91 10.21 3.83
C GLU A 158 13.94 10.20 4.96
N GLU A 159 13.73 10.98 6.03
CA GLU A 159 14.58 10.97 7.21
C GLU A 159 14.56 9.58 7.88
N THR A 160 13.37 9.00 8.07
CA THR A 160 13.19 7.65 8.58
C THR A 160 13.93 6.61 7.72
N LEU A 161 13.84 6.70 6.39
CA LEU A 161 14.57 5.78 5.51
C LEU A 161 16.10 5.92 5.66
N LYS A 162 16.61 7.13 5.79
CA LYS A 162 18.04 7.40 6.02
C LYS A 162 18.52 6.83 7.35
N GLU A 163 17.74 6.98 8.44
CA GLU A 163 18.07 6.44 9.76
C GLU A 163 18.21 4.91 9.74
N HIS A 164 17.41 4.23 8.90
CA HIS A 164 17.45 2.77 8.74
C HIS A 164 18.33 2.28 7.59
N ASN A 165 19.19 3.16 7.03
CA ASN A 165 20.08 2.84 5.90
C ASN A 165 19.35 2.27 4.67
N LEU A 166 18.12 2.72 4.44
CA LEU A 166 17.33 2.39 3.26
C LEU A 166 17.58 3.45 2.15
N PRO A 167 17.38 3.10 0.87
CA PRO A 167 17.48 4.06 -0.22
C PRO A 167 16.55 5.26 0.00
N ASP A 168 16.95 6.44 -0.51
CA ASP A 168 16.11 7.62 -0.49
C ASP A 168 14.89 7.49 -1.43
N LEU A 169 13.90 8.36 -1.24
CA LEU A 169 12.69 8.40 -2.08
C LEU A 169 12.95 9.05 -3.44
N GLN A 170 14.16 9.58 -3.68
CA GLN A 170 14.53 10.35 -4.87
C GLN A 170 13.51 11.48 -5.16
N LEU A 171 13.10 12.19 -4.10
CA LEU A 171 12.12 13.28 -4.19
C LEU A 171 12.50 14.32 -5.23
N ASP A 172 13.80 14.64 -5.34
CA ASP A 172 14.30 15.60 -6.33
C ASP A 172 13.96 15.19 -7.76
N LYS A 173 14.03 13.87 -8.07
CA LYS A 173 13.67 13.38 -9.40
C LYS A 173 12.16 13.40 -9.64
N MET A 174 11.35 13.24 -8.59
CA MET A 174 9.89 13.32 -8.70
C MET A 174 9.43 14.77 -8.91
N LEU A 175 10.14 15.74 -8.31
CA LEU A 175 9.88 17.17 -8.50
C LEU A 175 10.24 17.65 -9.91
N ASP A 176 11.14 16.95 -10.59
CA ASP A 176 11.55 17.25 -11.96
C ASP A 176 10.61 16.64 -13.04
N GLU A 177 9.57 15.88 -12.64
CA GLU A 177 8.59 15.38 -13.60
C GLU A 177 7.67 16.51 -14.10
N PRO A 178 7.58 16.74 -15.43
CA PRO A 178 6.83 17.86 -16.01
C PRO A 178 5.33 17.85 -15.62
N GLU A 179 4.73 16.66 -15.46
CA GLU A 179 3.34 16.51 -15.04
C GLU A 179 3.11 16.95 -13.58
N LEU A 180 4.09 16.72 -12.71
CA LEU A 180 4.01 17.12 -11.31
C LEU A 180 4.24 18.63 -11.18
N GLN A 181 5.18 19.20 -11.93
CA GLN A 181 5.40 20.65 -11.98
C GLN A 181 4.18 21.40 -12.47
N ALA A 182 3.55 20.96 -13.56
CA ALA A 182 2.31 21.54 -14.07
C ALA A 182 1.17 21.51 -13.03
N LYS A 183 1.08 20.43 -12.25
CA LYS A 183 0.07 20.28 -11.21
C LYS A 183 0.35 21.15 -9.98
N ILE A 184 1.61 21.38 -9.65
CA ILE A 184 2.03 22.32 -8.60
C ILE A 184 1.71 23.76 -9.03
N GLU A 185 2.02 24.14 -10.27
CA GLU A 185 1.69 25.44 -10.83
C GLU A 185 0.18 25.71 -10.80
N GLU A 186 -0.65 24.73 -11.24
CA GLU A 186 -2.09 24.81 -11.17
C GLU A 186 -2.64 25.01 -9.75
N LEU A 187 -2.04 24.33 -8.76
CA LEU A 187 -2.42 24.47 -7.35
C LEU A 187 -2.00 25.83 -6.78
N LEU A 188 -0.83 26.36 -7.14
CA LEU A 188 -0.38 27.68 -6.70
C LEU A 188 -1.26 28.78 -7.29
N GLU A 189 -1.64 28.71 -8.57
CA GLU A 189 -2.60 29.64 -9.18
C GLU A 189 -3.98 29.64 -8.48
N GLN A 190 -4.43 28.48 -8.01
CA GLN A 190 -5.67 28.37 -7.25
C GLN A 190 -5.60 29.02 -5.86
N ILE A 191 -4.43 29.00 -5.22
CA ILE A 191 -4.19 29.63 -3.92
C ILE A 191 -4.17 31.15 -4.08
N ASP A 192 -3.42 31.69 -5.06
CA ASP A 192 -3.32 33.12 -5.33
C ASP A 192 -4.70 33.73 -5.65
N THR A 193 -5.56 33.03 -6.40
CA THR A 193 -6.91 33.51 -6.72
C THR A 193 -7.86 33.49 -5.52
N THR A 194 -7.60 32.69 -4.49
CA THR A 194 -8.40 32.67 -3.25
C THR A 194 -8.01 33.80 -2.29
N GLU A 195 -6.74 34.17 -2.23
CA GLU A 195 -6.27 35.29 -1.40
C GLU A 195 -6.74 36.67 -1.95
N GLU A 196 -6.76 36.85 -3.28
CA GLU A 196 -7.29 38.11 -3.89
C GLU A 196 -8.79 38.30 -3.69
N THR A 197 -9.56 37.22 -3.50
CA THR A 197 -11.02 37.34 -3.24
C THR A 197 -11.32 37.60 -1.77
N GLU A 198 -10.50 37.23 -0.82
CA GLU A 198 -10.69 37.54 0.60
C GLU A 198 -10.27 38.97 0.96
N GLU A 199 -9.30 39.57 0.29
CA GLU A 199 -8.91 41.00 0.49
C GLU A 199 -9.96 41.97 -0.05
N GLN A 200 -10.75 41.60 -1.06
CA GLN A 200 -11.81 42.49 -1.62
C GLN A 200 -13.08 42.54 -0.77
N ASP A 201 -13.34 41.54 0.05
CA ASP A 201 -14.53 41.51 0.94
C ASP A 201 -14.29 42.22 2.29
N GLU A 202 -13.05 42.58 2.66
CA GLU A 202 -12.76 43.37 3.88
C GLU A 202 -12.78 44.87 3.65
N ASP A 203 -12.60 45.36 2.42
CA ASP A 203 -12.63 46.80 2.11
C ASP A 203 -14.07 47.38 1.87
N ASP A 204 -15.10 46.54 1.78
CA ASP A 204 -16.49 46.95 1.57
C ASP A 204 -17.36 46.94 2.86
N LYS A 205 -16.76 46.95 4.05
CA LYS A 205 -17.43 47.09 5.35
C LYS A 205 -16.93 48.31 6.08
#